data_eb546284790ee9761231c918a55e5e48
#
_entry.id   eb546284790ee9761231c918a55e5e48
#
_cell.length_a   1.000
_cell.length_b   1.000
_cell.length_c   1.000
_cell.angle_alpha   90.00
_cell.angle_beta   90.00
_cell.angle_gamma   90.00
#
_symmetry.space_group_name_H-M   'P 1'
#
loop_
_entity.id
_entity.type
_entity.pdbx_description
1 polymer ?
#
loop_
_entity_poly.entity_id
_entity_poly.type
_entity_poly.pdbx_seq_one_letter_code
_entity_poly.pdbx_strand_id
1 'polypeptide(L)'
;DVVDLDYTHKELWRYQIDTLKMWAEIVDGFRCDVASSVPLDFWARVRQEVEAVRPGCIWLAESVHGAHVLGLRRQGAYCATDTELYRAFDMTYDYDIWPWFEGYLSGENSLRQYIDMLNYQELTYPAGFIKMRCGENHDTPRLAHWVQDERRLRHWLAFLYFCRGSMLLYGGTEFAPRRQVGLFDADDNFGDKRTDLSDFLRRCKAMKRTLPLEGAVWYEVSGGTVIGHYK
;
A
#
# COMPACT_ATOMS: atom_id res chain seq x y z
N ASP A 1 6.77 14.31 19.92
CA ASP A 1 5.49 14.87 19.45
C ASP A 1 5.68 15.31 18.01
N VAL A 2 4.76 14.91 17.12
CA VAL A 2 4.73 15.35 15.73
C VAL A 2 3.78 16.56 15.65
N VAL A 3 4.24 17.63 15.00
CA VAL A 3 3.41 18.80 14.76
C VAL A 3 2.53 18.54 13.54
N ASP A 4 1.22 18.69 13.69
CA ASP A 4 0.28 18.62 12.59
C ASP A 4 0.11 20.01 11.93
N LEU A 5 -0.24 20.01 10.65
CA LEU A 5 -0.45 21.24 9.88
C LEU A 5 -1.93 21.63 9.90
N ASP A 6 -2.19 22.92 10.17
CA ASP A 6 -3.57 23.43 10.20
C ASP A 6 -4.07 23.81 8.78
N TYR A 7 -4.79 22.90 8.16
CA TYR A 7 -5.37 23.08 6.83
C TYR A 7 -6.57 24.05 6.77
N THR A 8 -6.96 24.68 7.87
CA THR A 8 -7.90 25.82 7.83
C THR A 8 -7.27 27.05 7.19
N HIS A 9 -5.95 27.18 7.25
CA HIS A 9 -5.18 28.27 6.66
C HIS A 9 -4.93 28.06 5.15
N LYS A 10 -5.58 28.88 4.32
CA LYS A 10 -5.48 28.75 2.85
C LYS A 10 -4.10 29.15 2.29
N GLU A 11 -3.33 29.91 3.04
CA GLU A 11 -1.94 30.24 2.68
C GLU A 11 -1.03 29.03 2.72
N LEU A 12 -1.25 28.10 3.68
CA LEU A 12 -0.58 26.81 3.70
C LEU A 12 -0.85 26.00 2.42
N TRP A 13 -2.13 25.98 1.97
CA TRP A 13 -2.50 25.31 0.72
C TRP A 13 -1.71 25.84 -0.46
N ARG A 14 -1.62 27.17 -0.59
CA ARG A 14 -0.88 27.79 -1.70
C ARG A 14 0.59 27.40 -1.69
N TYR A 15 1.23 27.50 -0.53
CA TYR A 15 2.63 27.11 -0.37
C TYR A 15 2.88 25.65 -0.78
N GLN A 16 2.05 24.72 -0.28
CA GLN A 16 2.20 23.29 -0.59
C GLN A 16 1.89 22.99 -2.05
N ILE A 17 0.85 23.60 -2.63
CA ILE A 17 0.52 23.44 -4.05
C ILE A 17 1.66 23.91 -4.94
N ASP A 18 2.21 25.09 -4.68
CA ASP A 18 3.33 25.63 -5.46
C ASP A 18 4.57 24.74 -5.34
N THR A 19 4.84 24.18 -4.16
CA THR A 19 5.91 23.21 -3.93
C THR A 19 5.69 21.91 -4.75
N LEU A 20 4.49 21.37 -4.74
CA LEU A 20 4.17 20.15 -5.49
C LEU A 20 4.20 20.38 -7.00
N LYS A 21 3.78 21.56 -7.48
CA LYS A 21 3.89 21.93 -8.90
C LYS A 21 5.37 22.01 -9.35
N MET A 22 6.23 22.60 -8.51
CA MET A 22 7.67 22.63 -8.78
C MET A 22 8.27 21.23 -8.90
N TRP A 23 7.93 20.33 -7.96
CA TRP A 23 8.41 18.96 -8.01
C TRP A 23 7.81 18.14 -9.16
N ALA A 24 6.57 18.42 -9.56
CA ALA A 24 5.92 17.75 -10.69
C ALA A 24 6.66 17.95 -12.03
N GLU A 25 7.47 19.00 -12.17
CA GLU A 25 8.33 19.17 -13.34
C GLU A 25 9.45 18.10 -13.43
N ILE A 26 9.77 17.45 -12.31
CA ILE A 26 10.92 16.54 -12.18
C ILE A 26 10.48 15.09 -11.98
N VAL A 27 9.40 14.85 -11.22
CA VAL A 27 8.94 13.51 -10.82
C VAL A 27 7.71 13.07 -11.60
N ASP A 28 7.46 11.75 -11.66
CA ASP A 28 6.30 11.18 -12.33
C ASP A 28 5.09 11.01 -11.40
N GLY A 29 5.27 11.20 -10.10
CA GLY A 29 4.18 11.06 -9.12
C GLY A 29 4.62 11.34 -7.71
N PHE A 30 3.64 11.32 -6.79
CA PHE A 30 3.82 11.61 -5.38
C PHE A 30 3.30 10.47 -4.50
N ARG A 31 4.10 10.04 -3.53
CA ARG A 31 3.62 9.32 -2.36
C ARG A 31 3.35 10.34 -1.26
N CYS A 32 2.11 10.39 -0.83
CA CYS A 32 1.65 11.35 0.17
C CYS A 32 1.56 10.67 1.54
N ASP A 33 2.40 11.13 2.45
CA ASP A 33 2.52 10.66 3.82
C ASP A 33 1.23 10.96 4.60
N VAL A 34 0.77 10.01 5.40
CA VAL A 34 -0.42 10.13 6.27
C VAL A 34 -1.61 10.81 5.57
N ALA A 35 -1.82 10.50 4.29
CA ALA A 35 -2.79 11.18 3.43
C ALA A 35 -4.21 11.17 3.98
N SER A 36 -4.57 10.16 4.79
CA SER A 36 -5.86 10.06 5.46
C SER A 36 -6.15 11.22 6.42
N SER A 37 -5.13 11.83 7.03
CA SER A 37 -5.29 12.92 7.99
C SER A 37 -5.36 14.32 7.34
N VAL A 38 -5.07 14.42 6.05
CA VAL A 38 -5.13 15.68 5.30
C VAL A 38 -6.47 15.81 4.61
N PRO A 39 -7.13 17.00 4.65
CA PRO A 39 -8.47 17.20 4.08
C PRO A 39 -8.54 16.83 2.58
N LEU A 40 -9.57 16.08 2.21
CA LEU A 40 -9.77 15.63 0.84
C LEU A 40 -9.91 16.79 -0.16
N ASP A 41 -10.49 17.90 0.26
CA ASP A 41 -10.63 19.10 -0.58
C ASP A 41 -9.25 19.71 -0.95
N PHE A 42 -8.27 19.62 -0.04
CA PHE A 42 -6.89 19.98 -0.36
C PHE A 42 -6.31 19.05 -1.43
N TRP A 43 -6.46 17.73 -1.27
CA TRP A 43 -5.97 16.76 -2.24
C TRP A 43 -6.62 16.94 -3.62
N ALA A 44 -7.94 17.16 -3.66
CA ALA A 44 -8.64 17.43 -4.91
C ALA A 44 -8.12 18.69 -5.61
N ARG A 45 -7.88 19.74 -4.83
CA ARG A 45 -7.36 21.01 -5.36
C ARG A 45 -5.93 20.88 -5.85
N VAL A 46 -5.02 20.29 -5.08
CA VAL A 46 -3.62 20.14 -5.49
C VAL A 46 -3.49 19.24 -6.71
N ARG A 47 -4.27 18.14 -6.77
CA ARG A 47 -4.30 17.27 -7.96
C ARG A 47 -4.68 18.03 -9.21
N GLN A 48 -5.72 18.86 -9.17
CA GLN A 48 -6.13 19.69 -10.30
C GLN A 48 -5.03 20.67 -10.75
N GLU A 49 -4.36 21.30 -9.80
CA GLU A 49 -3.28 22.27 -10.10
C GLU A 49 -2.03 21.60 -10.67
N VAL A 50 -1.67 20.43 -10.13
CA VAL A 50 -0.52 19.64 -10.62
C VAL A 50 -0.80 19.04 -11.99
N GLU A 51 -2.02 18.57 -12.26
CA GLU A 51 -2.41 18.04 -13.58
C GLU A 51 -2.21 19.07 -14.70
N ALA A 52 -2.37 20.35 -14.40
CA ALA A 52 -2.11 21.43 -15.36
C ALA A 52 -0.61 21.60 -15.72
N VAL A 53 0.29 21.19 -14.82
CA VAL A 53 1.75 21.24 -15.00
C VAL A 53 2.29 19.91 -15.54
N ARG A 54 1.84 18.81 -14.96
CA ARG A 54 2.27 17.45 -15.30
C ARG A 54 1.05 16.54 -15.52
N PRO A 55 0.48 16.49 -16.73
CA PRO A 55 -0.61 15.57 -17.04
C PRO A 55 -0.24 14.11 -16.79
N GLY A 56 -1.12 13.36 -16.12
CA GLY A 56 -0.90 11.94 -15.82
C GLY A 56 0.06 11.70 -14.64
N CYS A 57 0.29 12.70 -13.80
CA CYS A 57 1.04 12.54 -12.55
C CYS A 57 0.34 11.51 -11.64
N ILE A 58 1.10 10.53 -11.13
CA ILE A 58 0.58 9.43 -10.31
C ILE A 58 0.48 9.86 -8.84
N TRP A 59 -0.63 9.52 -8.18
CA TRP A 59 -0.88 9.85 -6.78
C TRP A 59 -1.10 8.60 -5.94
N LEU A 60 -0.20 8.37 -4.99
CA LEU A 60 -0.24 7.26 -4.03
C LEU A 60 -0.50 7.81 -2.63
N ALA A 61 -1.61 7.44 -2.03
CA ALA A 61 -1.92 7.78 -0.64
C ALA A 61 -1.36 6.72 0.32
N GLU A 62 -0.62 7.15 1.33
CA GLU A 62 -0.51 6.36 2.52
C GLU A 62 -1.81 6.49 3.31
N SER A 63 -2.62 5.45 3.23
CA SER A 63 -3.87 5.33 3.99
C SER A 63 -3.64 4.59 5.30
N VAL A 64 -4.64 4.58 6.16
CA VAL A 64 -4.57 3.93 7.48
C VAL A 64 -5.68 2.90 7.65
N HIS A 65 -5.53 1.95 8.56
CA HIS A 65 -6.55 0.94 8.81
C HIS A 65 -7.82 1.52 9.48
N GLY A 66 -8.96 0.86 9.28
CA GLY A 66 -10.28 1.36 9.71
C GLY A 66 -10.42 1.66 11.20
N ALA A 67 -9.74 0.91 12.07
CA ALA A 67 -9.77 1.18 13.50
C ALA A 67 -9.10 2.53 13.85
N HIS A 68 -8.04 2.90 13.14
CA HIS A 68 -7.38 4.20 13.29
C HIS A 68 -8.30 5.34 12.83
N VAL A 69 -8.94 5.19 11.66
CA VAL A 69 -9.94 6.15 11.17
C VAL A 69 -11.03 6.38 12.21
N LEU A 70 -11.61 5.31 12.73
CA LEU A 70 -12.65 5.40 13.77
C LEU A 70 -12.14 6.05 15.05
N GLY A 71 -10.91 5.75 15.46
CA GLY A 71 -10.28 6.34 16.64
C GLY A 71 -10.15 7.86 16.53
N LEU A 72 -9.62 8.36 15.43
CA LEU A 72 -9.46 9.79 15.16
C LEU A 72 -10.83 10.50 15.04
N ARG A 73 -11.77 9.94 14.30
CA ARG A 73 -13.12 10.52 14.15
C ARG A 73 -13.88 10.61 15.49
N ARG A 74 -13.73 9.64 16.39
CA ARG A 74 -14.30 9.71 17.74
C ARG A 74 -13.71 10.84 18.59
N GLN A 75 -12.49 11.25 18.30
CA GLN A 75 -11.83 12.39 18.94
C GLN A 75 -12.16 13.73 18.24
N GLY A 76 -12.99 13.72 17.21
CA GLY A 76 -13.35 14.91 16.42
C GLY A 76 -12.31 15.31 15.38
N ALA A 77 -11.27 14.49 15.17
CA ALA A 77 -10.25 14.74 14.15
C ALA A 77 -10.71 14.26 12.76
N TYR A 78 -10.25 14.94 11.72
CA TYR A 78 -10.46 14.50 10.35
C TYR A 78 -9.62 13.27 10.05
N CYS A 79 -10.22 12.28 9.40
CA CYS A 79 -9.48 11.15 8.84
C CYS A 79 -10.31 10.51 7.71
N ALA A 80 -9.75 10.46 6.51
CA ALA A 80 -10.38 9.86 5.34
C ALA A 80 -10.18 8.34 5.31
N THR A 81 -11.20 7.63 4.84
CA THR A 81 -11.12 6.21 4.46
C THR A 81 -10.51 6.06 3.07
N ASP A 82 -10.08 4.84 2.72
CA ASP A 82 -9.60 4.55 1.35
C ASP A 82 -10.64 4.87 0.27
N THR A 83 -11.93 4.58 0.52
CA THR A 83 -13.01 4.92 -0.41
C THR A 83 -13.10 6.42 -0.68
N GLU A 84 -12.89 7.24 0.35
CA GLU A 84 -12.86 8.69 0.21
C GLU A 84 -11.60 9.16 -0.52
N LEU A 85 -10.43 8.57 -0.20
CA LEU A 85 -9.15 8.89 -0.83
C LEU A 85 -9.14 8.63 -2.34
N TYR A 86 -9.83 7.59 -2.83
CA TYR A 86 -9.95 7.33 -4.27
C TYR A 86 -10.62 8.45 -5.08
N ARG A 87 -11.18 9.47 -4.44
CA ARG A 87 -11.67 10.68 -5.11
C ARG A 87 -10.54 11.61 -5.57
N ALA A 88 -9.34 11.45 -5.00
CA ALA A 88 -8.18 12.30 -5.29
C ALA A 88 -6.89 11.50 -5.59
N PHE A 89 -6.85 10.21 -5.31
CA PHE A 89 -5.68 9.36 -5.48
C PHE A 89 -5.92 8.22 -6.46
N ASP A 90 -4.88 7.82 -7.17
CA ASP A 90 -4.91 6.68 -8.10
C ASP A 90 -4.72 5.36 -7.35
N MET A 91 -3.94 5.40 -6.27
CA MET A 91 -3.58 4.24 -5.46
C MET A 91 -3.61 4.57 -3.97
N THR A 92 -3.92 3.56 -3.16
CA THR A 92 -3.76 3.60 -1.71
C THR A 92 -2.90 2.43 -1.23
N TYR A 93 -2.30 2.57 -0.06
CA TYR A 93 -1.63 1.45 0.63
C TYR A 93 -2.65 0.36 0.98
N ASP A 94 -2.17 -0.86 1.21
CA ASP A 94 -2.98 -2.03 1.60
C ASP A 94 -3.17 -2.11 3.13
N TYR A 95 -3.10 -0.98 3.82
CA TYR A 95 -3.16 -0.91 5.29
C TYR A 95 -4.56 -1.14 5.84
N ASP A 96 -5.62 -0.96 5.04
CA ASP A 96 -7.00 -1.24 5.45
C ASP A 96 -7.22 -2.70 5.86
N ILE A 97 -6.52 -3.64 5.21
CA ILE A 97 -6.59 -5.07 5.51
C ILE A 97 -5.31 -5.62 6.18
N TRP A 98 -4.30 -4.78 6.40
CA TRP A 98 -3.04 -5.20 7.02
C TRP A 98 -3.21 -5.94 8.35
N PRO A 99 -4.11 -5.53 9.30
CA PRO A 99 -4.30 -6.26 10.54
C PRO A 99 -4.74 -7.71 10.36
N TRP A 100 -5.47 -8.04 9.29
CA TRP A 100 -5.85 -9.43 8.99
C TRP A 100 -4.72 -10.24 8.39
N PHE A 101 -3.87 -9.61 7.58
CA PHE A 101 -2.67 -10.25 7.04
C PHE A 101 -1.66 -10.54 8.15
N GLU A 102 -1.35 -9.56 8.97
CA GLU A 102 -0.45 -9.72 10.13
C GLU A 102 -0.99 -10.74 11.13
N GLY A 103 -2.29 -10.66 11.47
CA GLY A 103 -2.94 -11.62 12.35
C GLY A 103 -2.93 -13.04 11.77
N TYR A 104 -3.00 -13.22 10.44
CA TYR A 104 -2.79 -14.53 9.84
C TYR A 104 -1.33 -15.00 9.97
N LEU A 105 -0.35 -14.12 9.75
CA LEU A 105 1.06 -14.46 9.85
C LEU A 105 1.47 -14.81 11.29
N SER A 106 0.87 -14.14 12.29
CA SER A 106 1.06 -14.42 13.73
C SER A 106 0.26 -15.64 14.24
N GLY A 107 -0.70 -16.13 13.45
CA GLY A 107 -1.57 -17.26 13.82
C GLY A 107 -2.84 -16.86 14.59
N GLU A 108 -3.15 -15.58 14.70
CA GLU A 108 -4.37 -15.06 15.36
C GLU A 108 -5.59 -15.14 14.44
N ASN A 109 -5.41 -14.98 13.13
CA ASN A 109 -6.45 -15.04 12.12
C ASN A 109 -6.31 -16.27 11.22
N SER A 110 -7.42 -16.75 10.69
CA SER A 110 -7.41 -17.79 9.65
C SER A 110 -7.09 -17.19 8.27
N LEU A 111 -6.58 -18.02 7.36
CA LEU A 111 -6.38 -17.63 5.95
C LEU A 111 -7.69 -17.12 5.32
N ARG A 112 -8.83 -17.75 5.65
CA ARG A 112 -10.14 -17.33 5.14
C ARG A 112 -10.47 -15.89 5.55
N GLN A 113 -10.26 -15.53 6.82
CA GLN A 113 -10.53 -14.15 7.28
C GLN A 113 -9.72 -13.11 6.50
N TYR A 114 -8.44 -13.38 6.23
CA TYR A 114 -7.64 -12.48 5.40
C TYR A 114 -8.15 -12.41 3.95
N ILE A 115 -8.47 -13.55 3.35
CA ILE A 115 -8.96 -13.61 1.97
C ILE A 115 -10.35 -12.97 1.83
N ASP A 116 -11.22 -13.10 2.82
CA ASP A 116 -12.52 -12.42 2.83
C ASP A 116 -12.35 -10.89 2.84
N MET A 117 -11.29 -10.36 3.45
CA MET A 117 -10.98 -8.93 3.39
C MET A 117 -10.48 -8.47 2.02
N LEU A 118 -9.73 -9.31 1.28
CA LEU A 118 -9.40 -9.03 -0.12
C LEU A 118 -10.67 -8.95 -0.98
N ASN A 119 -11.61 -9.88 -0.79
CA ASN A 119 -12.90 -9.84 -1.48
C ASN A 119 -13.74 -8.64 -1.07
N TYR A 120 -13.66 -8.22 0.20
CA TYR A 120 -14.35 -7.02 0.68
C TYR A 120 -13.86 -5.75 -0.05
N GLN A 121 -12.57 -5.65 -0.37
CA GLN A 121 -12.04 -4.55 -1.16
C GLN A 121 -12.70 -4.47 -2.55
N GLU A 122 -12.88 -5.62 -3.23
CA GLU A 122 -13.54 -5.70 -4.54
C GLU A 122 -15.01 -5.24 -4.51
N LEU A 123 -15.67 -5.36 -3.35
CA LEU A 123 -17.08 -4.94 -3.16
C LEU A 123 -17.22 -3.48 -2.73
N THR A 124 -16.20 -2.92 -2.09
CA THR A 124 -16.30 -1.64 -1.38
C THR A 124 -15.68 -0.48 -2.15
N TYR A 125 -14.62 -0.75 -2.91
CA TYR A 125 -13.89 0.30 -3.62
C TYR A 125 -14.42 0.53 -5.02
N PRO A 126 -14.19 1.73 -5.58
CA PRO A 126 -14.66 2.05 -6.92
C PRO A 126 -14.04 1.12 -7.97
N ALA A 127 -14.76 0.90 -9.07
CA ALA A 127 -14.22 0.12 -10.18
C ALA A 127 -12.85 0.69 -10.63
N GLY A 128 -11.89 -0.20 -10.84
CA GLY A 128 -10.54 0.21 -11.25
C GLY A 128 -9.62 0.65 -10.10
N PHE A 129 -10.03 0.52 -8.83
CA PHE A 129 -9.17 0.82 -7.69
C PHE A 129 -7.82 0.10 -7.76
N ILE A 130 -6.76 0.74 -7.27
CA ILE A 130 -5.42 0.16 -7.23
C ILE A 130 -4.93 0.19 -5.79
N LYS A 131 -4.67 -0.99 -5.22
CA LYS A 131 -3.93 -1.13 -3.97
C LYS A 131 -2.45 -1.32 -4.25
N MET A 132 -1.60 -0.69 -3.44
CA MET A 132 -0.19 -1.01 -3.41
C MET A 132 0.02 -2.19 -2.46
N ARG A 133 0.06 -3.40 -3.03
CA ARG A 133 0.30 -4.64 -2.28
C ARG A 133 1.74 -4.72 -1.80
N CYS A 134 1.93 -5.10 -0.55
CA CYS A 134 3.27 -5.37 0.00
C CYS A 134 3.20 -6.50 1.03
N GLY A 135 4.29 -7.24 1.16
CA GLY A 135 4.46 -8.20 2.26
C GLY A 135 5.23 -7.60 3.42
N GLU A 136 5.89 -6.48 3.17
CA GLU A 136 6.73 -5.74 4.10
C GLU A 136 7.01 -4.35 3.56
N ASN A 137 7.30 -3.40 4.44
CA ASN A 137 7.81 -2.08 4.10
C ASN A 137 8.61 -1.49 5.28
N HIS A 138 8.89 -0.18 5.24
CA HIS A 138 9.67 0.49 6.30
C HIS A 138 8.94 0.56 7.66
N ASP A 139 7.60 0.47 7.68
CA ASP A 139 6.78 0.53 8.91
C ASP A 139 6.46 -0.85 9.49
N THR A 140 6.72 -1.93 8.74
CA THR A 140 6.31 -3.27 9.11
C THR A 140 7.49 -4.22 9.25
N PRO A 141 7.38 -5.29 10.05
CA PRO A 141 8.37 -6.33 10.08
C PRO A 141 8.61 -6.96 8.70
N ARG A 142 9.81 -7.48 8.48
CA ARG A 142 10.14 -8.22 7.26
C ARG A 142 9.23 -9.43 7.09
N LEU A 143 8.78 -9.72 5.88
CA LEU A 143 7.95 -10.90 5.62
C LEU A 143 8.66 -12.21 6.02
N ALA A 144 9.99 -12.29 5.79
CA ALA A 144 10.80 -13.42 6.20
C ALA A 144 11.00 -13.53 7.72
N HIS A 145 10.65 -12.52 8.51
CA HIS A 145 10.55 -12.64 9.96
C HIS A 145 9.40 -13.58 10.36
N TRP A 146 8.25 -13.40 9.75
CA TRP A 146 7.05 -14.21 9.97
C TRP A 146 7.13 -15.56 9.24
N VAL A 147 7.57 -15.54 7.98
CA VAL A 147 7.58 -16.72 7.10
C VAL A 147 9.01 -17.19 6.88
N GLN A 148 9.51 -18.03 7.79
CA GLN A 148 10.90 -18.47 7.82
C GLN A 148 11.21 -19.58 6.80
N ASP A 149 10.23 -20.33 6.36
CA ASP A 149 10.35 -21.32 5.31
C ASP A 149 10.37 -20.67 3.93
N GLU A 150 11.43 -20.90 3.15
CA GLU A 150 11.65 -20.26 1.85
C GLU A 150 10.54 -20.59 0.85
N ARG A 151 10.02 -21.82 0.83
CA ARG A 151 8.97 -22.24 -0.08
C ARG A 151 7.68 -21.48 0.22
N ARG A 152 7.31 -21.35 1.48
CA ARG A 152 6.15 -20.56 1.92
C ARG A 152 6.34 -19.08 1.64
N LEU A 153 7.56 -18.55 1.83
CA LEU A 153 7.89 -17.16 1.51
C LEU A 153 7.68 -16.87 0.01
N ARG A 154 8.16 -17.78 -0.86
CA ARG A 154 7.94 -17.68 -2.31
C ARG A 154 6.44 -17.75 -2.66
N HIS A 155 5.66 -18.58 -1.99
CA HIS A 155 4.20 -18.65 -2.21
C HIS A 155 3.54 -17.31 -1.85
N TRP A 156 3.91 -16.68 -0.73
CA TRP A 156 3.36 -15.39 -0.33
C TRP A 156 3.73 -14.26 -1.30
N LEU A 157 5.00 -14.19 -1.69
CA LEU A 157 5.45 -13.21 -2.67
C LEU A 157 4.72 -13.40 -4.02
N ALA A 158 4.62 -14.64 -4.51
CA ALA A 158 3.87 -14.92 -5.74
C ALA A 158 2.39 -14.54 -5.60
N PHE A 159 1.76 -14.83 -4.46
CA PHE A 159 0.37 -14.47 -4.20
C PHE A 159 0.14 -12.96 -4.20
N LEU A 160 1.01 -12.19 -3.54
CA LEU A 160 0.92 -10.72 -3.55
C LEU A 160 1.07 -10.14 -4.97
N TYR A 161 1.96 -10.72 -5.79
CA TYR A 161 2.04 -10.37 -7.22
C TYR A 161 0.77 -10.78 -7.99
N PHE A 162 0.16 -11.90 -7.63
CA PHE A 162 -1.07 -12.38 -8.25
C PHE A 162 -2.27 -11.51 -7.89
N CYS A 163 -2.33 -10.92 -6.70
CA CYS A 163 -3.41 -10.03 -6.28
C CYS A 163 -3.54 -8.80 -7.18
N ARG A 164 -4.78 -8.33 -7.34
CA ARG A 164 -5.06 -7.04 -8.00
C ARG A 164 -4.32 -5.91 -7.32
N GLY A 165 -3.85 -4.94 -8.11
CA GLY A 165 -3.12 -3.76 -7.65
C GLY A 165 -1.67 -3.72 -8.14
N SER A 166 -0.90 -2.79 -7.66
CA SER A 166 0.55 -2.71 -7.86
C SER A 166 1.29 -3.49 -6.77
N MET A 167 2.58 -3.76 -6.97
CA MET A 167 3.40 -4.46 -5.98
C MET A 167 4.55 -3.55 -5.55
N LEU A 168 4.69 -3.33 -4.24
CA LEU A 168 5.85 -2.71 -3.63
C LEU A 168 6.84 -3.81 -3.24
N LEU A 169 8.09 -3.65 -3.65
CA LEU A 169 9.23 -4.38 -3.12
C LEU A 169 10.04 -3.43 -2.25
N TYR A 170 10.10 -3.72 -0.97
CA TYR A 170 10.96 -2.97 -0.06
C TYR A 170 12.42 -3.36 -0.27
N GLY A 171 13.32 -2.36 -0.19
CA GLY A 171 14.75 -2.61 -0.41
C GLY A 171 15.27 -3.80 0.41
N GLY A 172 15.85 -4.78 -0.27
CA GLY A 172 16.35 -6.02 0.32
C GLY A 172 15.38 -7.20 0.33
N THR A 173 14.10 -7.03 -0.02
CA THR A 173 13.11 -8.15 -0.09
C THR A 173 13.65 -9.32 -0.93
N GLU A 174 14.43 -9.03 -1.98
CA GLU A 174 15.04 -10.03 -2.85
C GLU A 174 16.06 -10.95 -2.12
N PHE A 175 16.53 -10.53 -0.97
CA PHE A 175 17.48 -11.31 -0.15
C PHE A 175 16.84 -11.96 1.08
N ALA A 176 15.51 -11.79 1.25
CA ALA A 176 14.73 -12.35 2.34
C ALA A 176 15.31 -12.06 3.75
N PRO A 177 15.66 -10.80 4.08
CA PRO A 177 16.16 -10.46 5.40
C PRO A 177 15.07 -10.66 6.44
N ARG A 178 15.45 -11.04 7.66
CA ARG A 178 14.50 -11.20 8.78
C ARG A 178 14.44 -10.00 9.71
N ARG A 179 15.52 -9.20 9.71
CA ARG A 179 15.60 -8.01 10.56
C ARG A 179 15.08 -6.79 9.82
N GLN A 180 14.22 -6.04 10.48
CA GLN A 180 13.78 -4.73 10.01
C GLN A 180 14.94 -3.74 10.11
N VAL A 181 15.08 -2.87 9.13
CA VAL A 181 16.05 -1.77 9.12
C VAL A 181 15.57 -0.66 10.04
N GLY A 182 16.47 -0.08 10.83
CA GLY A 182 16.15 1.09 11.65
C GLY A 182 15.81 2.30 10.77
N LEU A 183 14.76 3.05 11.15
CA LEU A 183 14.33 4.24 10.39
C LEU A 183 15.19 5.48 10.72
N PHE A 184 15.77 5.52 11.91
CA PHE A 184 16.43 6.72 12.45
C PHE A 184 17.93 6.52 12.68
N ASP A 185 18.41 5.30 12.52
CA ASP A 185 19.81 4.95 12.69
C ASP A 185 20.47 4.71 11.33
N ALA A 186 21.76 5.01 11.21
CA ALA A 186 22.57 4.61 10.07
C ALA A 186 22.73 3.07 10.09
N ASP A 187 21.80 2.38 9.47
CA ASP A 187 21.78 0.93 9.40
C ASP A 187 22.14 0.48 7.97
N ASP A 188 23.34 -0.03 7.80
CA ASP A 188 23.83 -0.59 6.54
C ASP A 188 23.35 -2.02 6.26
N ASN A 189 22.33 -2.47 6.97
CA ASN A 189 21.93 -3.85 7.13
C ASN A 189 21.18 -4.47 5.95
N PHE A 190 21.52 -4.14 4.74
CA PHE A 190 21.28 -5.02 3.60
C PHE A 190 22.14 -6.30 3.65
N GLY A 191 22.88 -6.50 4.77
CA GLY A 191 23.80 -7.60 4.96
C GLY A 191 23.18 -8.94 5.35
N ASP A 192 21.91 -8.99 5.82
CA ASP A 192 21.23 -10.27 6.14
C ASP A 192 20.68 -10.94 4.86
N LYS A 193 21.60 -11.32 3.97
CA LYS A 193 21.28 -12.03 2.73
C LYS A 193 21.14 -13.52 3.02
N ARG A 194 19.92 -14.04 2.99
CA ARG A 194 19.64 -15.46 3.26
C ARG A 194 19.50 -16.28 1.99
N THR A 195 18.91 -15.70 0.97
CA THR A 195 18.70 -16.34 -0.34
C THR A 195 18.61 -15.24 -1.39
N ASP A 196 18.81 -15.58 -2.65
CA ASP A 196 18.57 -14.67 -3.77
C ASP A 196 17.24 -15.03 -4.48
N LEU A 197 16.26 -14.18 -4.32
CA LEU A 197 14.94 -14.31 -4.93
C LEU A 197 14.79 -13.47 -6.22
N SER A 198 15.83 -12.82 -6.70
CA SER A 198 15.76 -11.85 -7.81
C SER A 198 15.12 -12.45 -9.06
N ASP A 199 15.56 -13.64 -9.49
CA ASP A 199 14.99 -14.31 -10.66
C ASP A 199 13.55 -14.76 -10.44
N PHE A 200 13.23 -15.20 -9.22
CA PHE A 200 11.86 -15.55 -8.87
C PHE A 200 10.94 -14.32 -8.94
N LEU A 201 11.35 -13.18 -8.38
CA LEU A 201 10.58 -11.93 -8.41
C LEU A 201 10.41 -11.38 -9.83
N ARG A 202 11.44 -11.53 -10.70
CA ARG A 202 11.30 -11.17 -12.12
C ARG A 202 10.22 -12.01 -12.81
N ARG A 203 10.14 -13.31 -12.52
CA ARG A 203 9.08 -14.21 -13.04
C ARG A 203 7.71 -13.82 -12.50
N CYS A 204 7.59 -13.50 -11.21
CA CYS A 204 6.34 -12.99 -10.62
C CYS A 204 5.88 -11.69 -11.29
N LYS A 205 6.81 -10.76 -11.56
CA LYS A 205 6.52 -9.52 -12.30
C LYS A 205 6.05 -9.82 -13.73
N ALA A 206 6.68 -10.77 -14.42
CA ALA A 206 6.26 -11.18 -15.77
C ALA A 206 4.85 -11.79 -15.74
N MET A 207 4.56 -12.68 -14.79
CA MET A 207 3.21 -13.23 -14.58
C MET A 207 2.18 -12.12 -14.36
N LYS A 208 2.46 -11.17 -13.46
CA LYS A 208 1.53 -10.07 -13.15
C LYS A 208 1.11 -9.29 -14.39
N ARG A 209 2.01 -9.10 -15.36
CA ARG A 209 1.71 -8.40 -16.61
C ARG A 209 0.74 -9.15 -17.54
N THR A 210 0.50 -10.43 -17.29
CA THR A 210 -0.45 -11.25 -18.06
C THR A 210 -1.83 -11.35 -17.43
N LEU A 211 -1.99 -10.83 -16.22
CA LEU A 211 -3.27 -10.86 -15.51
C LEU A 211 -4.23 -9.78 -16.03
N PRO A 212 -5.53 -10.06 -16.18
CA PRO A 212 -6.54 -9.08 -16.57
C PRO A 212 -6.91 -8.17 -15.37
N LEU A 213 -6.02 -7.23 -15.03
CA LEU A 213 -6.14 -6.40 -13.82
C LEU A 213 -7.31 -5.39 -13.85
N GLU A 214 -7.92 -5.15 -15.02
CA GLU A 214 -9.05 -4.23 -15.19
C GLU A 214 -10.41 -4.88 -14.83
N GLY A 215 -10.45 -6.22 -14.80
CA GLY A 215 -11.67 -6.99 -14.50
C GLY A 215 -11.94 -7.11 -13.00
N ALA A 216 -13.06 -7.75 -12.67
CA ALA A 216 -13.37 -8.15 -11.29
C ALA A 216 -12.51 -9.35 -10.87
N VAL A 217 -12.13 -9.38 -9.61
CA VAL A 217 -11.36 -10.48 -9.02
C VAL A 217 -12.13 -11.05 -7.84
N TRP A 218 -12.13 -12.37 -7.71
CA TRP A 218 -12.66 -13.05 -6.55
C TRP A 218 -11.68 -14.11 -6.07
N TYR A 219 -11.44 -14.16 -4.77
CA TYR A 219 -10.52 -15.12 -4.16
C TYR A 219 -11.30 -16.14 -3.32
N GLU A 220 -10.94 -17.41 -3.46
CA GLU A 220 -11.52 -18.54 -2.74
C GLU A 220 -10.46 -19.29 -1.94
N VAL A 221 -10.83 -19.78 -0.76
CA VAL A 221 -9.96 -20.65 0.05
C VAL A 221 -10.51 -22.07 0.03
N SER A 222 -9.70 -22.99 -0.48
CA SER A 222 -10.01 -24.43 -0.52
C SER A 222 -8.82 -25.24 -0.02
N GLY A 223 -8.98 -25.99 1.08
CA GLY A 223 -7.95 -26.89 1.63
C GLY A 223 -6.60 -26.21 1.91
N GLY A 224 -6.59 -24.92 2.33
CA GLY A 224 -5.37 -24.16 2.58
C GLY A 224 -4.72 -23.58 1.31
N THR A 225 -5.37 -23.73 0.16
CA THR A 225 -4.97 -23.10 -1.12
C THR A 225 -5.87 -21.90 -1.40
N VAL A 226 -5.28 -20.81 -1.91
CA VAL A 226 -6.04 -19.67 -2.43
C VAL A 226 -6.17 -19.81 -3.94
N ILE A 227 -7.39 -19.67 -4.44
CA ILE A 227 -7.73 -19.69 -5.86
C ILE A 227 -8.26 -18.30 -6.20
N GLY A 228 -7.68 -17.64 -7.20
CA GLY A 228 -8.16 -16.35 -7.70
C GLY A 228 -8.85 -16.51 -9.05
N HIS A 229 -10.01 -15.89 -9.17
CA HIS A 229 -10.82 -15.88 -10.38
C HIS A 229 -10.80 -14.47 -10.95
N TYR A 230 -10.21 -14.31 -12.13
CA TYR A 230 -10.20 -13.05 -12.88
C TYR A 230 -11.26 -13.12 -14.00
N LYS A 231 -12.04 -12.04 -14.15
CA LYS A 231 -13.04 -11.88 -15.21
C LYS A 231 -12.70 -10.68 -16.08
#